data_92a69b7cbd1008152c22f5f641312084
#
_entry.id   92a69b7cbd1008152c22f5f641312084
#
_cell.length_a   1.000
_cell.length_b   1.000
_cell.length_c   1.000
_cell.angle_alpha   90.00
_cell.angle_beta   90.00
_cell.angle_gamma   90.00
#
_symmetry.space_group_name_H-M   'P 1'
#
loop_
_entity.id
_entity.type
_entity.pdbx_description
1 polymer ?
#
loop_
_entity_poly.entity_id
_entity_poly.type
_entity_poly.pdbx_seq_one_letter_code
_entity_poly.pdbx_strand_id
1 'polypeptide(L)'
;MSSVDDLYISRLSIRLDKFKKVKNQLYNFRCPFCGDSQKNKNKARGYFFHVKGRMVYKCHNCGVGKTTGNFLKEFAPDLYSEYHLEKYRQNSTGKGTTVENFTVPDSKPVFQNIIDLESIADLNNSHPAKKYLLDRMIPETQLSRIYYVDKFKTWVNTKKQTFDSIQNDKPRIIIPLTRTDGSWYGIQGRSMAEYTSLRYITILFDEHEKVFGLDCVDKNKIVYVTEGPLDSLFLDNAIAMCGADVDLSSYDYDLVYVYDNEPRNKQIVARMENSIQEGKKVVIWPSNVKCKDINDMVLARLDPSAIISEHVYHGLEAKLKLTNWKKV
;
A
#
# COMPACT_ATOMS: atom_id res chain seq x y z
N MET A 1 -14.51 36.26 -2.66
CA MET A 1 -14.08 35.90 -4.03
C MET A 1 -14.15 34.38 -4.17
N SER A 2 -14.67 33.86 -5.26
CA SER A 2 -14.60 32.40 -5.56
C SER A 2 -13.14 32.02 -5.75
N SER A 3 -12.69 30.94 -5.16
CA SER A 3 -11.31 30.47 -5.35
C SER A 3 -11.14 29.92 -6.79
N VAL A 4 -9.91 29.90 -7.31
CA VAL A 4 -9.63 29.27 -8.61
C VAL A 4 -10.15 27.83 -8.65
N ASP A 5 -10.04 27.13 -7.52
CA ASP A 5 -10.55 25.77 -7.37
C ASP A 5 -12.07 25.71 -7.60
N ASP A 6 -12.86 26.61 -6.99
CA ASP A 6 -14.31 26.66 -7.16
C ASP A 6 -14.72 26.95 -8.62
N LEU A 7 -13.97 27.84 -9.30
CA LEU A 7 -14.21 28.16 -10.71
C LEU A 7 -14.06 26.92 -11.59
N TYR A 8 -12.97 26.17 -11.41
CA TYR A 8 -12.70 24.99 -12.25
C TYR A 8 -13.56 23.79 -11.88
N ILE A 9 -13.96 23.64 -10.61
CA ILE A 9 -14.97 22.66 -10.22
C ILE A 9 -16.32 22.97 -10.85
N SER A 10 -16.68 24.24 -10.94
CA SER A 10 -17.91 24.66 -11.63
C SER A 10 -17.84 24.36 -13.14
N ARG A 11 -16.68 24.50 -13.79
CA ARG A 11 -16.49 24.08 -15.20
C ARG A 11 -16.55 22.56 -15.37
N LEU A 12 -16.14 21.79 -14.38
CA LEU A 12 -16.26 20.32 -14.38
C LEU A 12 -17.71 19.85 -14.24
N SER A 13 -18.63 20.68 -13.74
CA SER A 13 -20.00 20.28 -13.42
C SER A 13 -20.74 19.64 -14.61
N ILE A 14 -20.48 20.09 -15.85
CA ILE A 14 -21.09 19.55 -17.08
C ILE A 14 -20.51 18.20 -17.52
N ARG A 15 -19.35 17.82 -17.00
CA ARG A 15 -18.63 16.57 -17.31
C ARG A 15 -18.79 15.50 -16.24
N LEU A 16 -19.29 15.89 -15.06
CA LEU A 16 -19.42 15.00 -13.91
C LEU A 16 -20.87 14.54 -13.75
N ASP A 17 -21.06 13.23 -13.81
CA ASP A 17 -22.40 12.62 -13.67
C ASP A 17 -22.98 12.92 -12.27
N LYS A 18 -24.26 13.36 -12.24
CA LYS A 18 -24.99 13.72 -11.01
C LYS A 18 -24.32 14.77 -10.14
N PHE A 19 -23.64 15.71 -10.76
CA PHE A 19 -23.03 16.82 -10.04
C PHE A 19 -24.07 17.67 -9.31
N LYS A 20 -23.80 17.91 -8.01
CA LYS A 20 -24.64 18.75 -7.14
C LYS A 20 -23.77 19.61 -6.25
N LYS A 21 -24.07 20.89 -6.14
CA LYS A 21 -23.56 21.75 -5.08
C LYS A 21 -24.41 21.50 -3.84
N VAL A 22 -23.85 20.84 -2.81
CA VAL A 22 -24.56 20.49 -1.57
C VAL A 22 -24.65 21.70 -0.64
N LYS A 23 -23.53 22.42 -0.48
CA LYS A 23 -23.42 23.70 0.21
C LYS A 23 -22.22 24.48 -0.30
N ASN A 24 -21.91 25.61 0.30
CA ASN A 24 -20.72 26.37 -0.09
C ASN A 24 -19.46 25.49 0.06
N GLN A 25 -18.62 25.41 -0.98
CA GLN A 25 -17.39 24.62 -1.02
C GLN A 25 -17.57 23.11 -0.74
N LEU A 26 -18.77 22.57 -0.99
CA LEU A 26 -19.05 21.14 -0.93
C LEU A 26 -19.85 20.71 -2.16
N TYR A 27 -19.27 19.84 -2.96
CA TYR A 27 -19.87 19.33 -4.19
C TYR A 27 -19.91 17.80 -4.15
N ASN A 28 -20.99 17.20 -4.65
CA ASN A 28 -21.19 15.77 -4.72
C ASN A 28 -21.48 15.33 -6.16
N PHE A 29 -20.93 14.20 -6.58
CA PHE A 29 -21.10 13.65 -7.92
C PHE A 29 -20.71 12.17 -7.97
N ARG A 30 -21.04 11.48 -9.04
CA ARG A 30 -20.55 10.11 -9.25
C ARG A 30 -19.06 10.13 -9.54
N CYS A 31 -18.33 9.23 -8.87
CA CYS A 31 -16.89 9.13 -9.06
C CYS A 31 -16.55 8.76 -10.52
N PRO A 32 -15.78 9.57 -11.25
CA PRO A 32 -15.42 9.24 -12.64
C PRO A 32 -14.37 8.12 -12.74
N PHE A 33 -13.64 7.83 -11.64
CA PHE A 33 -12.59 6.83 -11.63
C PHE A 33 -13.10 5.41 -11.40
N CYS A 34 -14.10 5.22 -10.52
CA CYS A 34 -14.67 3.91 -10.25
C CYS A 34 -16.12 3.72 -10.72
N GLY A 35 -16.74 4.75 -11.28
CA GLY A 35 -18.13 4.71 -11.72
C GLY A 35 -19.16 4.51 -10.61
N ASP A 36 -18.74 4.58 -9.33
CA ASP A 36 -19.58 4.31 -8.18
C ASP A 36 -20.23 2.90 -8.19
N SER A 37 -21.48 2.77 -7.76
CA SER A 37 -22.17 1.49 -7.71
C SER A 37 -22.68 1.07 -9.10
N GLN A 38 -22.30 -0.11 -9.55
CA GLN A 38 -22.81 -0.72 -10.77
C GLN A 38 -24.30 -1.13 -10.63
N LYS A 39 -24.70 -1.55 -9.42
CA LYS A 39 -26.08 -1.98 -9.14
C LYS A 39 -27.05 -0.84 -8.91
N ASN A 40 -26.59 0.31 -8.47
CA ASN A 40 -27.45 1.46 -8.19
C ASN A 40 -26.87 2.75 -8.80
N LYS A 41 -27.35 3.07 -10.00
CA LYS A 41 -26.94 4.26 -10.75
C LYS A 41 -27.28 5.61 -10.08
N ASN A 42 -28.09 5.58 -9.00
CA ASN A 42 -28.45 6.78 -8.25
C ASN A 42 -27.43 7.17 -7.18
N LYS A 43 -26.49 6.29 -6.84
CA LYS A 43 -25.45 6.59 -5.84
C LYS A 43 -24.37 7.48 -6.43
N ALA A 44 -24.06 8.56 -5.70
CA ALA A 44 -22.98 9.50 -5.99
C ALA A 44 -22.14 9.69 -4.73
N ARG A 45 -20.91 9.17 -4.71
CA ARG A 45 -20.03 9.10 -3.54
C ARG A 45 -18.69 9.79 -3.74
N GLY A 46 -18.52 10.50 -4.85
CA GLY A 46 -17.43 11.43 -5.06
C GLY A 46 -17.78 12.80 -4.48
N TYR A 47 -16.83 13.44 -3.80
CA TYR A 47 -17.01 14.75 -3.19
C TYR A 47 -15.80 15.64 -3.43
N PHE A 48 -16.04 16.91 -3.79
CA PHE A 48 -15.09 17.98 -3.53
C PHE A 48 -15.46 18.71 -2.26
N PHE A 49 -14.50 18.95 -1.38
CA PHE A 49 -14.67 19.66 -0.12
C PHE A 49 -13.38 20.31 0.34
N HIS A 50 -13.51 21.27 1.26
CA HIS A 50 -12.39 22.08 1.73
C HIS A 50 -11.71 21.41 2.94
N VAL A 51 -10.37 21.28 2.86
CA VAL A 51 -9.54 20.80 3.98
C VAL A 51 -8.34 21.73 4.12
N LYS A 52 -8.17 22.31 5.29
CA LYS A 52 -7.00 23.18 5.63
C LYS A 52 -6.67 24.22 4.55
N GLY A 53 -7.68 24.92 4.06
CA GLY A 53 -7.49 26.00 3.08
C GLY A 53 -7.34 25.51 1.62
N ARG A 54 -7.50 24.22 1.34
CA ARG A 54 -7.38 23.64 -0.01
C ARG A 54 -8.60 22.81 -0.37
N MET A 55 -9.03 22.89 -1.62
CA MET A 55 -10.08 22.06 -2.16
C MET A 55 -9.49 20.70 -2.56
N VAL A 56 -10.12 19.62 -2.07
CA VAL A 56 -9.70 18.24 -2.32
C VAL A 56 -10.87 17.39 -2.77
N TYR A 57 -10.60 16.41 -3.59
CA TYR A 57 -11.53 15.37 -4.01
C TYR A 57 -11.33 14.10 -3.20
N LYS A 58 -12.44 13.43 -2.83
CA LYS A 58 -12.42 12.07 -2.26
C LYS A 58 -13.65 11.29 -2.70
N CYS A 59 -13.45 10.03 -3.04
CA CYS A 59 -14.53 9.08 -3.29
C CYS A 59 -14.69 8.14 -2.09
N HIS A 60 -15.90 8.06 -1.53
CA HIS A 60 -16.22 7.14 -0.43
C HIS A 60 -16.52 5.71 -0.88
N ASN A 61 -16.45 5.43 -2.19
CA ASN A 61 -16.60 4.08 -2.73
C ASN A 61 -15.25 3.38 -2.94
N CYS A 62 -14.35 4.01 -3.68
CA CYS A 62 -13.04 3.45 -3.98
C CYS A 62 -11.90 4.02 -3.13
N GLY A 63 -12.18 4.99 -2.25
CA GLY A 63 -11.19 5.59 -1.36
C GLY A 63 -10.24 6.60 -2.02
N VAL A 64 -10.27 6.73 -3.35
CA VAL A 64 -9.36 7.62 -4.09
C VAL A 64 -9.52 9.06 -3.59
N GLY A 65 -8.39 9.71 -3.30
CA GLY A 65 -8.31 11.12 -2.92
C GLY A 65 -7.32 11.87 -3.82
N LYS A 66 -7.68 13.10 -4.23
CA LYS A 66 -6.84 13.92 -5.12
C LYS A 66 -6.98 15.40 -4.77
N THR A 67 -5.94 16.19 -5.01
CA THR A 67 -6.07 17.65 -5.09
C THR A 67 -6.87 18.03 -6.35
N THR A 68 -7.45 19.24 -6.38
CA THR A 68 -8.16 19.75 -7.59
C THR A 68 -7.26 19.67 -8.83
N GLY A 69 -5.99 20.04 -8.71
CA GLY A 69 -5.05 19.97 -9.82
C GLY A 69 -4.82 18.54 -10.33
N ASN A 70 -4.59 17.58 -9.44
CA ASN A 70 -4.39 16.18 -9.83
C ASN A 70 -5.66 15.54 -10.39
N PHE A 71 -6.83 15.95 -9.90
CA PHE A 71 -8.10 15.51 -10.47
C PHE A 71 -8.27 16.02 -11.90
N LEU A 72 -7.99 17.32 -12.14
CA LEU A 72 -8.06 17.92 -13.49
C LEU A 72 -7.06 17.27 -14.44
N LYS A 73 -5.82 17.05 -13.99
CA LYS A 73 -4.76 16.42 -14.81
C LYS A 73 -5.21 15.07 -15.38
N GLU A 74 -5.92 14.29 -14.60
CA GLU A 74 -6.31 12.93 -14.97
C GLU A 74 -7.67 12.85 -15.66
N PHE A 75 -8.66 13.65 -15.21
CA PHE A 75 -10.03 13.59 -15.72
C PHE A 75 -10.31 14.61 -16.82
N ALA A 76 -9.68 15.77 -16.79
CA ALA A 76 -9.90 16.87 -17.76
C ALA A 76 -8.60 17.61 -18.07
N PRO A 77 -7.66 16.98 -18.81
CA PRO A 77 -6.34 17.55 -19.10
C PRO A 77 -6.37 18.91 -19.82
N ASP A 78 -7.41 19.16 -20.60
CA ASP A 78 -7.65 20.45 -21.24
C ASP A 78 -7.86 21.59 -20.25
N LEU A 79 -8.64 21.34 -19.19
CA LEU A 79 -8.84 22.31 -18.11
C LEU A 79 -7.64 22.43 -17.16
N TYR A 80 -6.80 21.41 -17.10
CA TYR A 80 -5.63 21.40 -16.23
C TYR A 80 -4.61 22.49 -16.59
N SER A 81 -4.32 22.66 -17.88
CA SER A 81 -3.37 23.68 -18.35
C SER A 81 -3.86 25.10 -18.04
N GLU A 82 -5.16 25.37 -18.27
CA GLU A 82 -5.76 26.66 -17.93
C GLU A 82 -5.79 26.93 -16.44
N TYR A 83 -6.10 25.90 -15.63
CA TYR A 83 -6.11 25.96 -14.17
C TYR A 83 -4.74 26.37 -13.61
N HIS A 84 -3.67 25.79 -14.14
CA HIS A 84 -2.31 26.13 -13.71
C HIS A 84 -1.92 27.56 -14.07
N LEU A 85 -2.26 28.01 -15.26
CA LEU A 85 -2.03 29.40 -15.69
C LEU A 85 -2.78 30.39 -14.80
N GLU A 86 -4.04 30.10 -14.48
CA GLU A 86 -4.85 30.97 -13.65
C GLU A 86 -4.35 31.03 -12.18
N LYS A 87 -3.94 29.91 -11.62
CA LYS A 87 -3.28 29.88 -10.31
C LYS A 87 -1.97 30.65 -10.29
N TYR A 88 -1.19 30.55 -11.34
CA TYR A 88 0.05 31.33 -11.48
C TYR A 88 -0.22 32.83 -11.52
N ARG A 89 -1.23 33.27 -12.29
CA ARG A 89 -1.63 34.68 -12.41
C ARG A 89 -2.11 35.27 -11.07
N GLN A 90 -2.84 34.51 -10.26
CA GLN A 90 -3.33 34.99 -8.98
C GLN A 90 -2.26 35.03 -7.88
N ASN A 91 -1.19 34.25 -7.98
CA ASN A 91 -0.06 34.29 -7.07
C ASN A 91 1.03 35.31 -7.46
N SER A 92 0.92 35.94 -8.62
CA SER A 92 1.88 36.93 -9.09
C SER A 92 1.43 38.37 -8.81
N THR A 93 1.28 38.71 -7.51
CA THR A 93 1.33 40.13 -7.11
C THR A 93 2.80 40.54 -6.88
N GLY A 94 3.39 41.05 -7.95
CA GLY A 94 4.46 42.04 -7.90
C GLY A 94 5.78 41.66 -7.27
N LYS A 95 6.68 41.07 -8.04
CA LYS A 95 8.07 41.51 -8.26
C LYS A 95 8.66 40.63 -9.36
N GLY A 96 9.08 41.25 -10.48
CA GLY A 96 9.76 40.54 -11.54
C GLY A 96 11.04 39.90 -11.02
N THR A 97 11.10 38.61 -11.10
CA THR A 97 12.35 37.85 -11.10
C THR A 97 12.47 37.22 -12.49
N THR A 98 13.55 37.60 -13.17
CA THR A 98 14.05 37.01 -14.40
C THR A 98 13.90 35.50 -14.39
N VAL A 99 13.41 34.98 -15.53
CA VAL A 99 13.40 33.55 -15.82
C VAL A 99 14.85 33.08 -15.91
N GLU A 100 15.42 32.71 -14.79
CA GLU A 100 16.55 31.79 -14.81
C GLU A 100 15.99 30.42 -15.14
N ASN A 101 16.61 29.79 -16.14
CA ASN A 101 16.38 28.42 -16.52
C ASN A 101 16.62 27.52 -15.29
N PHE A 102 15.59 27.32 -14.50
CA PHE A 102 15.60 26.24 -13.53
C PHE A 102 15.49 24.93 -14.32
N THR A 103 16.64 24.33 -14.60
CA THR A 103 16.71 22.89 -14.69
C THR A 103 16.23 22.38 -13.36
N VAL A 104 15.01 21.83 -13.33
CA VAL A 104 14.50 21.07 -12.21
C VAL A 104 15.54 19.98 -11.97
N PRO A 105 16.20 19.94 -10.80
CA PRO A 105 16.99 18.79 -10.48
C PRO A 105 16.01 17.64 -10.41
N ASP A 106 16.21 16.61 -11.20
CA ASP A 106 15.55 15.31 -11.12
C ASP A 106 16.08 14.55 -9.88
N SER A 107 16.17 15.25 -8.77
CA SER A 107 16.44 14.67 -7.47
C SER A 107 15.12 14.58 -6.74
N LYS A 108 14.38 13.49 -7.00
CA LYS A 108 13.56 12.93 -5.93
C LYS A 108 14.41 12.95 -4.68
N PRO A 109 13.92 13.45 -3.53
CA PRO A 109 14.69 13.33 -2.31
C PRO A 109 14.96 11.85 -2.11
N VAL A 110 16.16 11.43 -2.41
CA VAL A 110 16.65 10.11 -2.03
C VAL A 110 16.70 10.19 -0.52
N PHE A 111 15.76 9.53 0.16
CA PHE A 111 15.83 9.29 1.58
C PHE A 111 17.02 8.34 1.79
N GLN A 112 18.24 8.90 1.69
CA GLN A 112 19.45 8.20 2.04
C GLN A 112 19.42 7.99 3.56
N ASN A 113 19.15 6.74 3.95
CA ASN A 113 19.58 6.09 5.19
C ASN A 113 19.79 7.00 6.42
N ILE A 114 18.75 7.64 6.90
CA ILE A 114 18.73 8.03 8.29
C ILE A 114 17.82 7.01 8.99
N ILE A 115 18.36 5.82 9.20
CA ILE A 115 17.79 4.85 10.13
C ILE A 115 18.16 5.38 11.52
N ASP A 116 17.31 6.23 12.06
CA ASP A 116 17.36 6.72 13.43
C ASP A 116 16.56 5.80 14.36
N LEU A 117 16.38 4.55 13.96
CA LEU A 117 15.68 3.51 14.68
C LEU A 117 16.63 2.37 15.06
N GLU A 118 16.44 1.84 16.23
CA GLU A 118 17.14 0.64 16.68
C GLU A 118 16.55 -0.59 16.00
N SER A 119 17.43 -1.47 15.46
CA SER A 119 16.97 -2.72 14.88
C SER A 119 16.48 -3.66 15.98
N ILE A 120 15.53 -4.53 15.67
CA ILE A 120 15.07 -5.53 16.65
C ILE A 120 16.20 -6.48 17.07
N ALA A 121 17.17 -6.72 16.21
CA ALA A 121 18.34 -7.55 16.56
C ALA A 121 19.14 -6.96 17.73
N ASP A 122 19.28 -5.63 17.76
CA ASP A 122 20.10 -4.92 18.76
C ASP A 122 19.37 -4.72 20.10
N LEU A 123 18.05 -4.87 20.13
CA LEU A 123 17.26 -4.77 21.36
C LEU A 123 17.57 -5.89 22.34
N ASN A 124 17.42 -5.61 23.62
CA ASN A 124 17.53 -6.64 24.66
C ASN A 124 16.46 -7.74 24.45
N ASN A 125 16.80 -9.00 24.75
CA ASN A 125 15.88 -10.14 24.58
C ASN A 125 14.59 -10.02 25.42
N SER A 126 14.62 -9.26 26.51
CA SER A 126 13.42 -8.95 27.32
C SER A 126 12.55 -7.85 26.73
N HIS A 127 13.01 -7.14 25.67
CA HIS A 127 12.25 -6.06 25.07
C HIS A 127 10.95 -6.59 24.43
N PRO A 128 9.78 -5.99 24.68
CA PRO A 128 8.49 -6.51 24.22
C PRO A 128 8.41 -6.78 22.71
N ALA A 129 9.04 -5.92 21.89
CA ALA A 129 9.04 -6.10 20.43
C ALA A 129 9.89 -7.28 19.99
N LYS A 130 11.07 -7.48 20.59
CA LYS A 130 11.93 -8.64 20.29
C LYS A 130 11.27 -9.93 20.73
N LYS A 131 10.76 -9.96 21.97
CA LYS A 131 10.00 -11.09 22.48
C LYS A 131 8.81 -11.45 21.59
N TYR A 132 8.04 -10.46 21.16
CA TYR A 132 6.90 -10.66 20.25
C TYR A 132 7.29 -11.40 18.97
N LEU A 133 8.45 -11.09 18.36
CA LEU A 133 8.92 -11.76 17.15
C LEU A 133 9.53 -13.14 17.44
N LEU A 134 10.26 -13.28 18.56
CA LEU A 134 10.79 -14.56 18.98
C LEU A 134 9.68 -15.57 19.37
N ASP A 135 8.63 -15.12 20.04
CA ASP A 135 7.44 -15.93 20.36
C ASP A 135 6.72 -16.41 19.08
N ARG A 136 6.87 -15.68 17.97
CA ARG A 136 6.43 -16.08 16.64
C ARG A 136 7.42 -16.96 15.90
N MET A 137 8.56 -17.28 16.51
CA MET A 137 9.65 -18.03 15.92
C MET A 137 10.27 -17.38 14.66
N ILE A 138 10.17 -16.06 14.52
CA ILE A 138 10.88 -15.35 13.44
C ILE A 138 12.38 -15.64 13.58
N PRO A 139 13.07 -16.06 12.49
CA PRO A 139 14.50 -16.37 12.56
C PRO A 139 15.32 -15.16 13.03
N GLU A 140 16.23 -15.36 13.95
CA GLU A 140 17.04 -14.27 14.53
C GLU A 140 17.85 -13.52 13.47
N THR A 141 18.26 -14.20 12.41
CA THR A 141 18.95 -13.61 11.26
C THR A 141 18.12 -12.57 10.51
N GLN A 142 16.80 -12.61 10.65
CA GLN A 142 15.88 -11.66 10.01
C GLN A 142 15.57 -10.44 10.89
N LEU A 143 15.90 -10.48 12.18
CA LEU A 143 15.56 -9.40 13.12
C LEU A 143 16.29 -8.09 12.82
N SER A 144 17.45 -8.13 12.19
CA SER A 144 18.21 -6.95 11.76
C SER A 144 17.51 -6.13 10.65
N ARG A 145 16.54 -6.72 9.96
CA ARG A 145 15.76 -6.09 8.89
C ARG A 145 14.50 -5.39 9.40
N ILE A 146 14.21 -5.49 10.68
CA ILE A 146 13.00 -4.99 11.33
C ILE A 146 13.41 -4.07 12.46
N TYR A 147 12.66 -2.99 12.66
CA TYR A 147 12.99 -1.93 13.61
C TYR A 147 11.86 -1.70 14.59
N TYR A 148 12.13 -0.90 15.60
CA TYR A 148 11.16 -0.56 16.62
C TYR A 148 11.06 0.95 16.81
N VAL A 149 9.85 1.42 17.14
CA VAL A 149 9.61 2.80 17.52
C VAL A 149 8.56 2.90 18.63
N ASP A 150 8.86 3.66 19.68
CA ASP A 150 7.94 3.88 20.81
C ASP A 150 6.74 4.75 20.43
N LYS A 151 7.00 5.80 19.63
CA LYS A 151 6.01 6.79 19.23
C LYS A 151 5.90 6.83 17.70
N PHE A 152 5.07 5.95 17.17
CA PHE A 152 4.96 5.72 15.73
C PHE A 152 4.52 6.96 14.96
N LYS A 153 3.44 7.63 15.41
CA LYS A 153 2.91 8.80 14.69
C LYS A 153 3.88 9.96 14.70
N THR A 154 4.51 10.21 15.86
CA THR A 154 5.51 11.26 16.04
C THR A 154 6.69 11.02 15.11
N TRP A 155 7.24 9.81 15.12
CA TRP A 155 8.37 9.45 14.27
C TRP A 155 8.03 9.54 12.78
N VAL A 156 6.88 9.02 12.34
CA VAL A 156 6.43 9.12 10.93
C VAL A 156 6.35 10.59 10.50
N ASN A 157 5.80 11.46 11.36
CA ASN A 157 5.68 12.88 11.05
C ASN A 157 7.03 13.60 10.91
N THR A 158 8.12 13.07 11.47
CA THR A 158 9.48 13.60 11.22
C THR A 158 9.97 13.28 9.80
N LYS A 159 9.46 12.20 9.19
CA LYS A 159 9.83 11.76 7.84
C LYS A 159 8.86 12.30 6.79
N LYS A 160 7.57 12.21 7.09
CA LYS A 160 6.48 12.68 6.23
C LYS A 160 5.29 13.08 7.09
N GLN A 161 4.87 14.34 7.04
CA GLN A 161 3.66 14.78 7.73
C GLN A 161 2.45 13.97 7.28
N THR A 162 2.00 13.05 8.13
CA THR A 162 0.95 12.08 7.83
C THR A 162 -0.21 12.15 8.82
N PHE A 163 0.10 12.28 10.10
CA PHE A 163 -0.88 12.29 11.18
C PHE A 163 -1.14 13.71 11.67
N ASP A 164 -2.41 14.11 11.66
CA ASP A 164 -2.84 15.42 12.19
C ASP A 164 -2.80 15.47 13.73
N SER A 165 -3.00 14.31 14.38
CA SER A 165 -2.96 14.17 15.83
C SER A 165 -2.00 13.05 16.24
N ILE A 166 -1.13 13.40 17.17
CA ILE A 166 -0.21 12.46 17.82
C ILE A 166 -0.76 11.91 19.15
N GLN A 167 -2.04 12.20 19.47
CA GLN A 167 -2.67 11.64 20.66
C GLN A 167 -2.75 10.11 20.55
N ASN A 168 -2.59 9.44 21.69
CA ASN A 168 -2.57 7.97 21.78
C ASN A 168 -1.54 7.34 20.82
N ASP A 169 -0.37 7.95 20.70
CA ASP A 169 0.72 7.44 19.91
C ASP A 169 1.30 6.19 20.57
N LYS A 170 1.13 5.07 19.88
CA LYS A 170 1.50 3.73 20.40
C LYS A 170 2.75 3.21 19.71
N PRO A 171 3.52 2.37 20.40
CA PRO A 171 4.68 1.72 19.81
C PRO A 171 4.26 0.78 18.66
N ARG A 172 5.16 0.66 17.68
CA ARG A 172 5.02 -0.28 16.57
C ARG A 172 6.35 -0.88 16.16
N ILE A 173 6.27 -2.09 15.66
CA ILE A 173 7.34 -2.71 14.88
C ILE A 173 7.30 -2.05 13.50
N ILE A 174 8.46 -1.63 13.00
CA ILE A 174 8.63 -1.00 11.69
C ILE A 174 9.25 -2.00 10.72
N ILE A 175 8.54 -2.23 9.67
CA ILE A 175 8.93 -3.10 8.56
C ILE A 175 9.21 -2.16 7.38
N PRO A 176 10.48 -1.94 7.00
CA PRO A 176 10.84 -1.02 5.92
C PRO A 176 10.44 -1.59 4.56
N LEU A 177 9.92 -0.73 3.69
CA LEU A 177 9.73 -1.03 2.28
C LEU A 177 10.93 -0.45 1.53
N THR A 178 11.77 -1.34 1.04
CA THR A 178 13.10 -1.02 0.48
C THR A 178 13.15 -1.28 -1.01
N ARG A 179 13.86 -0.44 -1.74
CA ARG A 179 14.23 -0.70 -3.13
C ARG A 179 15.33 -1.77 -3.20
N THR A 180 15.64 -2.22 -4.40
CA THR A 180 16.71 -3.19 -4.65
C THR A 180 18.10 -2.67 -4.24
N ASP A 181 18.28 -1.35 -4.12
CA ASP A 181 19.51 -0.71 -3.62
C ASP A 181 19.53 -0.53 -2.09
N GLY A 182 18.50 -1.04 -1.38
CA GLY A 182 18.37 -0.93 0.07
C GLY A 182 17.80 0.41 0.57
N SER A 183 17.55 1.38 -0.31
CA SER A 183 16.96 2.65 0.10
C SER A 183 15.47 2.49 0.46
N TRP A 184 15.03 3.16 1.54
CA TRP A 184 13.64 3.08 1.98
C TRP A 184 12.75 4.02 1.18
N TYR A 185 11.64 3.52 0.65
CA TYR A 185 10.58 4.32 0.02
C TYR A 185 9.28 4.33 0.83
N GLY A 186 9.23 3.55 1.88
CA GLY A 186 8.06 3.48 2.76
C GLY A 186 8.30 2.59 3.95
N ILE A 187 7.28 2.45 4.76
CA ILE A 187 7.27 1.57 5.92
C ILE A 187 5.90 0.93 6.12
N GLN A 188 5.88 -0.20 6.78
CA GLN A 188 4.67 -0.75 7.38
C GLN A 188 4.85 -0.85 8.89
N GLY A 189 4.02 -0.13 9.65
CA GLY A 189 4.01 -0.14 11.12
C GLY A 189 3.05 -1.20 11.66
N ARG A 190 3.57 -2.28 12.25
CA ARG A 190 2.78 -3.35 12.87
C ARG A 190 2.52 -3.09 14.35
N SER A 191 1.27 -3.16 14.78
CA SER A 191 0.90 -3.17 16.19
C SER A 191 1.23 -4.52 16.84
N MET A 192 1.76 -4.48 18.04
CA MET A 192 1.98 -5.67 18.88
C MET A 192 0.77 -5.99 19.77
N ALA A 193 -0.21 -5.09 19.83
CA ALA A 193 -1.42 -5.31 20.62
C ALA A 193 -2.25 -6.45 20.03
N GLU A 194 -2.72 -7.33 20.90
CA GLU A 194 -3.55 -8.48 20.52
C GLU A 194 -4.87 -8.03 19.87
N TYR A 195 -5.50 -7.03 20.48
CA TYR A 195 -6.75 -6.44 19.99
C TYR A 195 -6.51 -5.02 19.48
N THR A 196 -6.57 -4.85 18.17
CA THR A 196 -6.44 -3.55 17.52
C THR A 196 -7.22 -3.51 16.21
N SER A 197 -7.91 -2.40 15.96
CA SER A 197 -8.61 -2.16 14.69
C SER A 197 -7.67 -1.93 13.52
N LEU A 198 -6.46 -1.46 13.80
CA LEU A 198 -5.42 -1.17 12.80
C LEU A 198 -4.14 -1.92 13.13
N ARG A 199 -4.13 -3.19 12.76
CA ARG A 199 -2.95 -4.06 12.97
C ARG A 199 -1.75 -3.58 12.16
N TYR A 200 -1.95 -3.20 10.92
CA TYR A 200 -0.93 -2.65 10.04
C TYR A 200 -1.29 -1.24 9.56
N ILE A 201 -0.31 -0.37 9.47
CA ILE A 201 -0.40 0.96 8.85
C ILE A 201 0.76 1.08 7.88
N THR A 202 0.47 1.24 6.59
CA THR A 202 1.48 1.42 5.54
C THR A 202 1.59 2.88 5.15
N ILE A 203 2.80 3.42 5.18
CA ILE A 203 3.12 4.80 4.80
C ILE A 203 4.16 4.74 3.69
N LEU A 204 3.84 5.31 2.55
CA LEU A 204 4.79 5.50 1.45
C LEU A 204 5.38 6.91 1.53
N PHE A 205 6.70 7.01 1.47
CA PHE A 205 7.43 8.27 1.37
C PHE A 205 7.47 8.74 -0.08
N ASP A 206 7.59 7.78 -1.01
CA ASP A 206 7.56 7.97 -2.46
C ASP A 206 6.45 7.14 -3.11
N GLU A 207 6.13 7.45 -4.37
CA GLU A 207 5.26 6.61 -5.20
C GLU A 207 6.01 5.32 -5.57
N HIS A 208 5.54 4.21 -5.04
CA HIS A 208 6.08 2.87 -5.29
C HIS A 208 5.04 1.83 -4.91
N GLU A 209 5.19 0.59 -5.42
CA GLU A 209 4.38 -0.53 -4.98
C GLU A 209 4.71 -0.91 -3.53
N LYS A 210 3.69 -1.39 -2.79
CA LYS A 210 3.82 -1.73 -1.36
C LYS A 210 4.42 -3.12 -1.20
N VAL A 211 5.71 -3.25 -1.45
CA VAL A 211 6.42 -4.53 -1.42
C VAL A 211 7.51 -4.49 -0.36
N PHE A 212 7.56 -5.52 0.48
CA PHE A 212 8.65 -5.76 1.43
C PHE A 212 9.64 -6.75 0.83
N GLY A 213 10.94 -6.54 1.05
CA GLY A 213 11.99 -7.52 0.78
C GLY A 213 12.65 -7.43 -0.59
N LEU A 214 12.39 -6.39 -1.39
CA LEU A 214 13.01 -6.24 -2.72
C LEU A 214 14.54 -6.16 -2.70
N ASP A 215 15.12 -5.68 -1.60
CA ASP A 215 16.55 -5.55 -1.37
C ASP A 215 17.28 -6.88 -1.18
N CYS A 216 16.54 -7.96 -0.93
CA CYS A 216 17.09 -9.29 -0.66
C CYS A 216 16.79 -10.30 -1.78
N VAL A 217 16.22 -9.86 -2.90
CA VAL A 217 15.84 -10.77 -3.99
C VAL A 217 17.04 -11.22 -4.80
N ASP A 218 17.23 -12.52 -4.91
CA ASP A 218 18.04 -13.16 -5.94
C ASP A 218 17.15 -13.46 -7.16
N LYS A 219 17.27 -12.63 -8.20
CA LYS A 219 16.47 -12.74 -9.43
C LYS A 219 16.71 -14.00 -10.25
N ASN A 220 17.78 -14.75 -9.95
CA ASN A 220 18.09 -16.01 -10.64
C ASN A 220 17.38 -17.22 -10.01
N LYS A 221 16.64 -17.01 -8.94
CA LYS A 221 15.88 -18.04 -8.24
C LYS A 221 14.39 -17.71 -8.24
N ILE A 222 13.57 -18.71 -7.93
CA ILE A 222 12.14 -18.50 -7.66
C ILE A 222 11.99 -17.49 -6.52
N VAL A 223 11.11 -16.50 -6.71
CA VAL A 223 10.76 -15.50 -5.69
C VAL A 223 9.36 -15.81 -5.16
N TYR A 224 9.27 -16.14 -3.89
CA TYR A 224 7.98 -16.38 -3.24
C TYR A 224 7.32 -15.06 -2.84
N VAL A 225 6.02 -14.94 -3.12
CA VAL A 225 5.23 -13.73 -2.83
C VAL A 225 4.19 -14.05 -1.78
N THR A 226 4.39 -13.59 -0.55
CA THR A 226 3.44 -13.77 0.56
C THR A 226 2.50 -12.57 0.73
N GLU A 227 1.40 -12.73 1.46
CA GLU A 227 0.50 -11.61 1.80
C GLU A 227 1.10 -10.72 2.88
N GLY A 228 1.70 -11.32 3.89
CA GLY A 228 2.25 -10.62 5.06
C GLY A 228 3.77 -10.61 5.09
N PRO A 229 4.40 -9.49 5.48
CA PRO A 229 5.87 -9.41 5.53
C PRO A 229 6.49 -10.34 6.58
N LEU A 230 5.81 -10.65 7.67
CA LEU A 230 6.36 -11.58 8.67
C LEU A 230 6.39 -13.02 8.16
N ASP A 231 5.45 -13.41 7.30
CA ASP A 231 5.42 -14.74 6.69
C ASP A 231 6.56 -14.93 5.68
N SER A 232 6.92 -13.87 4.95
CA SER A 232 8.06 -13.92 4.01
C SER A 232 9.41 -14.17 4.70
N LEU A 233 9.54 -13.84 5.99
CA LEU A 233 10.79 -14.02 6.75
C LEU A 233 11.13 -15.49 7.02
N PHE A 234 10.20 -16.40 6.81
CA PHE A 234 10.41 -17.84 6.97
C PHE A 234 10.83 -18.54 5.68
N LEU A 235 10.82 -17.82 4.56
CA LEU A 235 11.13 -18.37 3.25
C LEU A 235 12.42 -17.77 2.69
N ASP A 236 13.20 -18.59 2.03
CA ASP A 236 14.32 -18.11 1.24
C ASP A 236 13.80 -17.37 0.00
N ASN A 237 14.45 -16.26 -0.36
CA ASN A 237 14.15 -15.48 -1.56
C ASN A 237 12.67 -15.09 -1.67
N ALA A 238 12.14 -14.42 -0.65
CA ALA A 238 10.73 -14.06 -0.60
C ALA A 238 10.52 -12.54 -0.46
N ILE A 239 9.43 -12.09 -1.05
CA ILE A 239 8.87 -10.74 -0.89
C ILE A 239 7.46 -10.83 -0.33
N ALA A 240 6.94 -9.71 0.18
CA ALA A 240 5.57 -9.68 0.65
C ALA A 240 4.79 -8.49 0.09
N MET A 241 3.52 -8.73 -0.24
CA MET A 241 2.56 -7.71 -0.60
C MET A 241 2.04 -7.01 0.66
N CYS A 242 2.42 -5.76 0.89
CA CYS A 242 1.95 -4.98 2.03
C CYS A 242 0.64 -4.23 1.73
N GLY A 243 -0.18 -4.76 0.86
CA GLY A 243 -1.47 -4.23 0.41
C GLY A 243 -2.20 -5.22 -0.50
N ALA A 244 -3.50 -5.00 -0.72
CA ALA A 244 -4.32 -5.91 -1.51
C ALA A 244 -4.07 -5.82 -3.02
N ASP A 245 -3.71 -4.62 -3.49
CA ASP A 245 -3.61 -4.27 -4.91
C ASP A 245 -2.14 -3.89 -5.22
N VAL A 246 -1.25 -4.89 -5.22
CA VAL A 246 0.17 -4.73 -5.55
C VAL A 246 0.42 -5.31 -6.93
N ASP A 247 0.92 -4.49 -7.85
CA ASP A 247 1.31 -4.92 -9.18
C ASP A 247 2.82 -5.25 -9.22
N LEU A 248 3.12 -6.52 -9.43
CA LEU A 248 4.50 -7.02 -9.54
C LEU A 248 4.94 -7.27 -11.00
N SER A 249 4.13 -6.90 -11.98
CA SER A 249 4.40 -7.15 -13.41
C SER A 249 5.63 -6.41 -13.94
N SER A 250 6.03 -5.32 -13.27
CA SER A 250 7.23 -4.56 -13.63
C SER A 250 8.55 -5.22 -13.22
N TYR A 251 8.48 -6.27 -12.36
CA TYR A 251 9.65 -7.02 -11.93
C TYR A 251 9.82 -8.26 -12.79
N ASP A 252 10.99 -8.40 -13.40
CA ASP A 252 11.38 -9.60 -14.18
C ASP A 252 11.85 -10.72 -13.24
N TYR A 253 10.90 -11.27 -12.46
CA TYR A 253 11.15 -12.33 -11.49
C TYR A 253 10.30 -13.56 -11.81
N ASP A 254 10.81 -14.75 -11.54
CA ASP A 254 10.01 -15.98 -11.52
C ASP A 254 9.21 -16.06 -10.22
N LEU A 255 7.97 -15.55 -10.24
CA LEU A 255 7.13 -15.37 -9.08
C LEU A 255 6.25 -16.58 -8.78
N VAL A 256 6.21 -17.00 -7.51
CA VAL A 256 5.26 -17.97 -6.96
C VAL A 256 4.46 -17.34 -5.85
N TYR A 257 3.15 -17.22 -6.03
CA TYR A 257 2.25 -16.58 -5.06
C TYR A 257 1.83 -17.56 -3.97
N VAL A 258 2.04 -17.18 -2.73
CA VAL A 258 1.75 -17.95 -1.51
C VAL A 258 0.71 -17.19 -0.69
N TYR A 259 -0.56 -17.48 -0.93
CA TYR A 259 -1.69 -16.91 -0.20
C TYR A 259 -1.94 -17.64 1.11
N ASP A 260 -2.60 -16.99 2.06
CA ASP A 260 -3.03 -17.61 3.30
C ASP A 260 -3.92 -18.85 3.03
N ASN A 261 -3.80 -19.89 3.87
CA ASN A 261 -4.59 -21.12 3.74
C ASN A 261 -6.02 -20.93 4.31
N GLU A 262 -6.76 -20.04 3.70
CA GLU A 262 -8.13 -19.70 4.09
C GLU A 262 -9.17 -20.07 3.00
N PRO A 263 -9.49 -21.35 2.79
CA PRO A 263 -10.37 -21.79 1.70
C PRO A 263 -11.83 -21.30 1.80
N ARG A 264 -12.23 -20.73 2.93
CA ARG A 264 -13.54 -20.11 3.17
C ARG A 264 -13.53 -18.58 3.02
N ASN A 265 -12.37 -17.98 2.81
CA ASN A 265 -12.24 -16.55 2.63
C ASN A 265 -12.43 -16.18 1.15
N LYS A 266 -13.59 -15.60 0.82
CA LYS A 266 -13.94 -15.22 -0.56
C LYS A 266 -12.90 -14.30 -1.22
N GLN A 267 -12.24 -13.45 -0.44
CA GLN A 267 -11.23 -12.52 -0.98
C GLN A 267 -9.95 -13.27 -1.38
N ILE A 268 -9.48 -14.20 -0.54
CA ILE A 268 -8.31 -15.04 -0.85
C ILE A 268 -8.59 -15.92 -2.08
N VAL A 269 -9.75 -16.60 -2.09
CA VAL A 269 -10.15 -17.43 -3.22
C VAL A 269 -10.19 -16.61 -4.52
N ALA A 270 -10.80 -15.43 -4.51
CA ALA A 270 -10.88 -14.57 -5.68
C ALA A 270 -9.48 -14.11 -6.16
N ARG A 271 -8.55 -13.79 -5.25
CA ARG A 271 -7.17 -13.44 -5.60
C ARG A 271 -6.45 -14.62 -6.25
N MET A 272 -6.59 -15.82 -5.69
CA MET A 272 -6.01 -17.03 -6.28
C MET A 272 -6.57 -17.31 -7.68
N GLU A 273 -7.91 -17.18 -7.85
CA GLU A 273 -8.57 -17.35 -9.14
C GLU A 273 -8.03 -16.35 -10.18
N ASN A 274 -7.90 -15.07 -9.81
CA ASN A 274 -7.35 -14.03 -10.68
C ASN A 274 -5.90 -14.33 -11.05
N SER A 275 -5.05 -14.66 -10.07
CA SER A 275 -3.64 -15.03 -10.32
C SER A 275 -3.51 -16.21 -11.28
N ILE A 276 -4.34 -17.24 -11.13
CA ILE A 276 -4.34 -18.39 -12.05
C ILE A 276 -4.83 -17.99 -13.45
N GLN A 277 -5.83 -17.12 -13.56
CA GLN A 277 -6.32 -16.60 -14.84
C GLN A 277 -5.26 -15.77 -15.58
N GLU A 278 -4.44 -15.04 -14.84
CA GLU A 278 -3.30 -14.27 -15.34
C GLU A 278 -2.07 -15.15 -15.66
N GLY A 279 -2.18 -16.47 -15.51
CA GLY A 279 -1.09 -17.41 -15.81
C GLY A 279 -0.01 -17.51 -14.73
N LYS A 280 -0.22 -16.91 -13.56
CA LYS A 280 0.73 -16.91 -12.44
C LYS A 280 0.83 -18.29 -11.78
N LYS A 281 2.01 -18.60 -11.22
CA LYS A 281 2.22 -19.77 -10.36
C LYS A 281 1.67 -19.49 -8.97
N VAL A 282 0.91 -20.43 -8.40
CA VAL A 282 0.32 -20.28 -7.06
C VAL A 282 0.55 -21.55 -6.23
N VAL A 283 0.71 -21.36 -4.92
CA VAL A 283 0.68 -22.47 -3.97
C VAL A 283 -0.77 -22.80 -3.63
N ILE A 284 -1.14 -24.09 -3.71
CA ILE A 284 -2.44 -24.58 -3.26
C ILE A 284 -2.21 -25.60 -2.15
N TRP A 285 -2.58 -25.21 -0.94
CA TRP A 285 -2.29 -25.96 0.27
C TRP A 285 -2.95 -27.33 0.30
N PRO A 286 -2.24 -28.38 0.71
CA PRO A 286 -2.80 -29.71 0.78
C PRO A 286 -3.82 -29.80 1.95
N SER A 287 -4.78 -30.69 1.82
CA SER A 287 -5.93 -30.80 2.75
C SER A 287 -5.56 -31.23 4.18
N ASN A 288 -4.38 -31.82 4.38
CA ASN A 288 -3.85 -32.21 5.68
C ASN A 288 -3.22 -31.04 6.45
N VAL A 289 -2.85 -29.93 5.79
CA VAL A 289 -2.36 -28.71 6.43
C VAL A 289 -3.58 -27.88 6.88
N LYS A 290 -3.72 -27.71 8.20
CA LYS A 290 -4.83 -26.94 8.81
C LYS A 290 -4.44 -25.56 9.30
N CYS A 291 -3.14 -25.27 9.33
CA CYS A 291 -2.60 -23.96 9.71
C CYS A 291 -3.09 -22.90 8.73
N LYS A 292 -3.39 -21.71 9.25
CA LYS A 292 -3.93 -20.60 8.47
C LYS A 292 -2.89 -19.94 7.56
N ASP A 293 -1.69 -19.73 8.09
CA ASP A 293 -0.59 -19.02 7.44
C ASP A 293 0.75 -19.73 7.71
N ILE A 294 1.83 -19.20 7.13
CA ILE A 294 3.18 -19.75 7.28
C ILE A 294 3.63 -19.70 8.74
N ASN A 295 3.35 -18.61 9.44
CA ASN A 295 3.73 -18.50 10.86
C ASN A 295 3.05 -19.57 11.70
N ASP A 296 1.77 -19.84 11.51
CA ASP A 296 1.06 -20.91 12.20
C ASP A 296 1.65 -22.29 11.88
N MET A 297 2.13 -22.52 10.65
CA MET A 297 2.83 -23.77 10.28
C MET A 297 4.12 -23.94 11.07
N VAL A 298 4.93 -22.88 11.15
CA VAL A 298 6.18 -22.90 11.92
C VAL A 298 5.91 -23.15 13.41
N LEU A 299 4.91 -22.51 13.99
CA LEU A 299 4.49 -22.74 15.37
C LEU A 299 4.00 -24.19 15.59
N ALA A 300 3.38 -24.78 14.59
CA ALA A 300 2.98 -26.20 14.59
C ALA A 300 4.13 -27.17 14.26
N ARG A 301 5.38 -26.69 14.13
CA ARG A 301 6.58 -27.49 13.79
C ARG A 301 6.52 -28.17 12.42
N LEU A 302 5.77 -27.60 11.48
CA LEU A 302 5.82 -27.98 10.08
C LEU A 302 6.95 -27.22 9.37
N ASP A 303 7.40 -27.75 8.25
CA ASP A 303 8.35 -27.08 7.34
C ASP A 303 7.57 -26.42 6.19
N PRO A 304 7.36 -25.09 6.22
CA PRO A 304 6.62 -24.42 5.16
C PRO A 304 7.33 -24.49 3.80
N SER A 305 8.66 -24.44 3.79
CA SER A 305 9.44 -24.43 2.54
C SER A 305 9.29 -25.75 1.80
N ALA A 306 9.36 -26.89 2.51
CA ALA A 306 9.13 -28.20 1.93
C ALA A 306 7.70 -28.32 1.39
N ILE A 307 6.69 -27.92 2.18
CA ILE A 307 5.28 -27.97 1.77
C ILE A 307 5.03 -27.09 0.54
N ILE A 308 5.55 -25.87 0.52
CA ILE A 308 5.37 -24.92 -0.58
C ILE A 308 6.00 -25.49 -1.87
N SER A 309 7.22 -26.00 -1.80
CA SER A 309 7.93 -26.50 -2.99
C SER A 309 7.20 -27.66 -3.71
N GLU A 310 6.47 -28.48 -2.96
CA GLU A 310 5.70 -29.62 -3.48
C GLU A 310 4.32 -29.23 -4.01
N HIS A 311 3.83 -28.01 -3.72
CA HIS A 311 2.45 -27.64 -3.98
C HIS A 311 2.31 -26.35 -4.83
N VAL A 312 3.29 -26.09 -5.69
CA VAL A 312 3.26 -25.02 -6.70
C VAL A 312 2.53 -25.50 -7.95
N TYR A 313 1.49 -24.78 -8.36
CA TYR A 313 0.68 -25.13 -9.52
C TYR A 313 0.48 -23.91 -10.45
N HIS A 314 0.19 -24.15 -11.71
CA HIS A 314 -0.16 -23.12 -12.70
C HIS A 314 -1.17 -23.64 -13.74
N GLY A 315 -1.78 -22.75 -14.51
CA GLY A 315 -2.66 -23.08 -15.62
C GLY A 315 -3.85 -23.97 -15.25
N LEU A 316 -4.14 -24.99 -16.02
CA LEU A 316 -5.30 -25.87 -15.83
C LEU A 316 -5.20 -26.70 -14.54
N GLU A 317 -4.00 -27.17 -14.21
CA GLU A 317 -3.79 -27.95 -12.97
C GLU A 317 -4.12 -27.11 -11.74
N ALA A 318 -3.64 -25.84 -11.69
CA ALA A 318 -3.98 -24.93 -10.61
C ALA A 318 -5.50 -24.70 -10.49
N LYS A 319 -6.22 -24.56 -11.62
CA LYS A 319 -7.70 -24.42 -11.62
C LYS A 319 -8.38 -25.64 -11.01
N LEU A 320 -7.96 -26.84 -11.37
CA LEU A 320 -8.52 -28.08 -10.82
C LEU A 320 -8.23 -28.24 -9.33
N LYS A 321 -6.99 -27.99 -8.91
CA LYS A 321 -6.58 -28.05 -7.49
C LYS A 321 -7.33 -27.02 -6.66
N LEU A 322 -7.44 -25.78 -7.14
CA LEU A 322 -8.17 -24.70 -6.46
C LEU A 322 -9.66 -25.04 -6.31
N THR A 323 -10.28 -25.65 -7.31
CA THR A 323 -11.69 -26.09 -7.23
C THR A 323 -11.92 -27.08 -6.09
N ASN A 324 -10.97 -27.97 -5.84
CA ASN A 324 -11.04 -28.94 -4.73
C ASN A 324 -10.67 -28.31 -3.38
N TRP A 325 -9.84 -27.27 -3.37
CA TRP A 325 -9.37 -26.62 -2.15
C TRP A 325 -10.38 -25.61 -1.60
N LYS A 326 -11.01 -24.78 -2.46
CA LYS A 326 -11.94 -23.74 -2.06
C LYS A 326 -13.23 -24.32 -1.42
N LYS A 327 -13.78 -23.59 -0.44
CA LYS A 327 -15.00 -23.98 0.31
C LYS A 327 -16.01 -22.83 0.36
N VAL A 328 -16.05 -22.02 -0.69
CA VAL A 328 -16.93 -20.85 -0.88
C VAL A 328 -17.78 -21.02 -2.12
#